data_3687bbb61162c732628daaec7e0ab713
#
_entry.id   3687bbb61162c732628daaec7e0ab713
#
_cell.length_a   1.000
_cell.length_b   1.000
_cell.length_c   1.000
_cell.angle_alpha   90.00
_cell.angle_beta   90.00
_cell.angle_gamma   90.00
#
_symmetry.space_group_name_H-M   'P 1'
#
loop_
_entity.id
_entity.type
_entity.pdbx_description
1 polymer ?
#
loop_
_entity_poly.entity_id
_entity_poly.type
_entity_poly.pdbx_seq_one_letter_code
_entity_poly.pdbx_strand_id
1 'polypeptide(L)'
;MGRVPGTIAIAAATFVTVSGLVAQQSPGTKLEVLQVRPNFYMIAGAGGNVSFQVGQDGVVVVDSGSASSADAVVAAIKKVTTQPIRYLINTSADPDHVGGNAAVAKAGQTLFTQGGGAGIAADFLGGGASILSVEQVLSRMSGPSGQPSPFPVGAWPTETFNQPRKYMYLNGEGIEVFHQPAAHTDGDAIVFFRRSDVVVAGDVFDTTRFPVIDIAKGGSIRGEIAALQKLVDTAIPSVPIVSREEGTLIVPGHGRLCDQLDVVEYRDMVTIIRDRIRDLMKQGLTLEQIKVASPARGYARRYGSDTGSWTTNDFVEAIYRSSSERNIGEKAK
;
A
#
# COMPACT_ATOMS: atom_id res chain seq x y z
N MET A 1 -55.43 -74.24 -27.37
CA MET A 1 -55.17 -73.89 -25.94
C MET A 1 -53.70 -73.61 -25.81
N GLY A 2 -53.30 -72.43 -25.75
CA GLY A 2 -51.92 -72.05 -25.53
C GLY A 2 -51.85 -70.54 -25.17
N ARG A 3 -51.61 -70.25 -23.89
CA ARG A 3 -51.44 -68.89 -23.36
C ARG A 3 -50.06 -68.34 -23.73
N VAL A 4 -50.04 -67.16 -24.31
CA VAL A 4 -48.81 -66.36 -24.49
C VAL A 4 -48.64 -65.43 -23.31
N PRO A 5 -47.50 -65.38 -22.66
CA PRO A 5 -47.25 -64.39 -21.59
C PRO A 5 -46.80 -63.06 -22.19
N GLY A 6 -47.49 -61.98 -21.82
CA GLY A 6 -47.11 -60.64 -22.19
C GLY A 6 -45.90 -60.14 -21.42
N THR A 7 -44.95 -59.54 -22.12
CA THR A 7 -43.75 -58.91 -21.58
C THR A 7 -44.10 -57.44 -21.27
N ILE A 8 -44.02 -57.07 -19.98
CA ILE A 8 -44.14 -55.68 -19.55
C ILE A 8 -42.77 -55.02 -19.65
N ALA A 9 -42.63 -54.06 -20.55
CA ALA A 9 -41.44 -53.20 -20.63
C ALA A 9 -41.55 -52.08 -19.62
N ILE A 10 -40.68 -52.07 -18.60
CA ILE A 10 -40.53 -50.99 -17.66
C ILE A 10 -39.56 -49.98 -18.26
N ALA A 11 -40.05 -48.80 -18.66
CA ALA A 11 -39.23 -47.65 -19.06
C ALA A 11 -38.66 -46.95 -17.80
N ALA A 12 -37.35 -47.09 -17.63
CA ALA A 12 -36.63 -46.33 -16.60
C ALA A 12 -36.40 -44.90 -17.08
N ALA A 13 -37.08 -43.95 -16.46
CA ALA A 13 -36.84 -42.52 -16.65
C ALA A 13 -35.61 -42.09 -15.84
N THR A 14 -34.55 -41.77 -16.54
CA THR A 14 -33.32 -41.25 -15.94
C THR A 14 -33.53 -39.73 -15.66
N PHE A 15 -33.72 -39.39 -14.41
CA PHE A 15 -33.68 -37.98 -13.98
C PHE A 15 -32.23 -37.50 -13.95
N VAL A 16 -31.85 -36.63 -14.89
CA VAL A 16 -30.59 -35.87 -14.85
C VAL A 16 -30.80 -34.66 -13.93
N THR A 17 -30.34 -34.73 -12.69
CA THR A 17 -30.27 -33.59 -11.80
C THR A 17 -29.12 -32.71 -12.23
N VAL A 18 -29.41 -31.59 -12.89
CA VAL A 18 -28.46 -30.51 -13.12
C VAL A 18 -28.22 -29.80 -11.76
N SER A 19 -27.17 -30.22 -11.07
CA SER A 19 -26.69 -29.47 -9.90
C SER A 19 -26.04 -28.18 -10.40
N GLY A 20 -26.81 -27.07 -10.33
CA GLY A 20 -26.25 -25.75 -10.55
C GLY A 20 -25.16 -25.48 -9.50
N LEU A 21 -23.89 -25.37 -9.93
CA LEU A 21 -22.85 -24.77 -9.12
C LEU A 21 -23.25 -23.31 -8.85
N VAL A 22 -23.84 -23.08 -7.69
CA VAL A 22 -23.88 -21.74 -7.12
C VAL A 22 -22.44 -21.43 -6.72
N ALA A 23 -21.79 -20.58 -7.51
CA ALA A 23 -20.50 -20.04 -7.12
C ALA A 23 -20.69 -19.35 -5.77
N GLN A 24 -20.14 -19.94 -4.72
CA GLN A 24 -20.12 -19.41 -3.39
C GLN A 24 -19.20 -18.18 -3.47
N GLN A 25 -19.83 -16.97 -3.56
CA GLN A 25 -19.10 -15.72 -3.39
C GLN A 25 -18.43 -15.78 -2.04
N SER A 26 -17.09 -15.76 -2.04
CA SER A 26 -16.30 -15.54 -0.83
C SER A 26 -16.88 -14.32 -0.12
N PRO A 27 -17.03 -14.32 1.20
CA PRO A 27 -17.52 -13.15 1.91
C PRO A 27 -16.59 -11.99 1.57
N GLY A 28 -17.09 -11.04 0.75
CA GLY A 28 -16.32 -9.87 0.32
C GLY A 28 -15.81 -9.17 1.57
N THR A 29 -14.52 -8.90 1.64
CA THR A 29 -13.91 -8.12 2.71
C THR A 29 -14.72 -6.84 2.86
N LYS A 30 -15.36 -6.64 4.00
CA LYS A 30 -16.20 -5.47 4.23
C LYS A 30 -15.29 -4.25 4.33
N LEU A 31 -15.30 -3.40 3.31
CA LEU A 31 -14.58 -2.14 3.36
C LEU A 31 -15.24 -1.20 4.37
N GLU A 32 -14.41 -0.52 5.15
CA GLU A 32 -14.81 0.53 6.06
C GLU A 32 -14.29 1.87 5.56
N VAL A 33 -15.18 2.87 5.44
CA VAL A 33 -14.83 4.23 5.02
C VAL A 33 -14.85 5.13 6.24
N LEU A 34 -13.70 5.67 6.60
CA LEU A 34 -13.51 6.61 7.70
C LEU A 34 -13.32 8.01 7.13
N GLN A 35 -14.10 8.99 7.59
CA GLN A 35 -13.83 10.41 7.32
C GLN A 35 -12.74 10.90 8.26
N VAL A 36 -11.57 11.23 7.70
CA VAL A 36 -10.37 11.68 8.43
C VAL A 36 -10.42 13.19 8.65
N ARG A 37 -10.81 13.93 7.62
CA ARG A 37 -11.04 15.39 7.62
C ARG A 37 -12.31 15.68 6.80
N PRO A 38 -12.88 16.88 6.82
CA PRO A 38 -14.13 17.18 6.09
C PRO A 38 -14.13 16.78 4.62
N ASN A 39 -12.95 16.81 3.97
CA ASN A 39 -12.77 16.49 2.55
C ASN A 39 -11.79 15.31 2.32
N PHE A 40 -11.37 14.62 3.36
CA PHE A 40 -10.37 13.56 3.30
C PHE A 40 -10.88 12.27 3.98
N TYR A 41 -10.68 11.13 3.33
CA TYR A 41 -11.22 9.84 3.73
C TYR A 41 -10.15 8.76 3.66
N MET A 42 -10.28 7.74 4.51
CA MET A 42 -9.51 6.50 4.49
C MET A 42 -10.47 5.32 4.27
N ILE A 43 -10.08 4.38 3.43
CA ILE A 43 -10.77 3.09 3.23
C ILE A 43 -9.88 2.01 3.82
N ALA A 44 -10.36 1.30 4.83
CA ALA A 44 -9.72 0.13 5.41
C ALA A 44 -10.32 -1.16 4.87
N GLY A 45 -9.54 -2.26 4.88
CA GLY A 45 -9.97 -3.58 4.44
C GLY A 45 -9.75 -3.87 2.96
N ALA A 46 -9.04 -2.98 2.24
CA ALA A 46 -8.76 -3.15 0.81
C ALA A 46 -7.48 -3.95 0.50
N GLY A 47 -6.80 -4.50 1.49
CA GLY A 47 -5.43 -4.98 1.47
C GLY A 47 -4.60 -4.00 2.28
N GLY A 48 -3.94 -3.04 1.63
CA GLY A 48 -3.47 -1.81 2.27
C GLY A 48 -4.59 -0.79 2.47
N ASN A 49 -4.33 0.25 3.27
CA ASN A 49 -5.23 1.40 3.39
C ASN A 49 -5.22 2.21 2.09
N VAL A 50 -6.40 2.63 1.66
CA VAL A 50 -6.58 3.54 0.53
C VAL A 50 -7.04 4.89 1.08
N SER A 51 -6.45 5.98 0.61
CA SER A 51 -6.88 7.33 1.01
C SER A 51 -7.42 8.10 -0.18
N PHE A 52 -8.36 9.02 0.07
CA PHE A 52 -8.80 9.92 -1.00
C PHE A 52 -9.24 11.28 -0.48
N GLN A 53 -8.89 12.31 -1.24
CA GLN A 53 -9.26 13.69 -1.01
C GLN A 53 -10.26 14.13 -2.08
N VAL A 54 -11.34 14.79 -1.65
CA VAL A 54 -12.44 15.26 -2.52
C VAL A 54 -12.42 16.78 -2.60
N GLY A 55 -12.59 17.34 -3.80
CA GLY A 55 -12.75 18.77 -3.98
C GLY A 55 -13.40 19.14 -5.31
N GLN A 56 -13.38 20.42 -5.65
CA GLN A 56 -14.08 20.94 -6.86
C GLN A 56 -13.43 20.47 -8.17
N ASP A 57 -12.12 20.25 -8.17
CA ASP A 57 -11.40 19.81 -9.35
C ASP A 57 -11.52 18.28 -9.58
N GLY A 58 -12.01 17.54 -8.57
CA GLY A 58 -12.17 16.10 -8.61
C GLY A 58 -11.61 15.40 -7.37
N VAL A 59 -11.25 14.12 -7.51
CA VAL A 59 -10.74 13.26 -6.45
C VAL A 59 -9.27 12.95 -6.70
N VAL A 60 -8.46 13.06 -5.65
CA VAL A 60 -7.10 12.50 -5.59
C VAL A 60 -7.14 11.26 -4.70
N VAL A 61 -6.72 10.13 -5.23
CA VAL A 61 -6.65 8.86 -4.50
C VAL A 61 -5.18 8.55 -4.21
N VAL A 62 -4.89 8.01 -3.06
CA VAL A 62 -3.57 7.46 -2.70
C VAL A 62 -3.73 5.97 -2.44
N ASP A 63 -3.03 5.18 -3.23
CA ASP A 63 -3.13 3.73 -3.36
C ASP A 63 -4.52 3.25 -3.85
N SER A 64 -4.61 1.98 -4.19
CA SER A 64 -5.81 1.42 -4.81
C SER A 64 -6.28 0.12 -4.16
N GLY A 65 -5.54 -0.35 -3.17
CA GLY A 65 -5.81 -1.64 -2.56
C GLY A 65 -5.41 -2.84 -3.44
N SER A 66 -5.76 -4.02 -3.01
CA SER A 66 -5.54 -5.26 -3.75
C SER A 66 -6.48 -5.37 -4.95
N ALA A 67 -6.09 -6.15 -5.96
CA ALA A 67 -6.88 -6.38 -7.16
C ALA A 67 -8.29 -6.93 -6.86
N SER A 68 -8.43 -7.76 -5.83
CA SER A 68 -9.71 -8.35 -5.42
C SER A 68 -10.67 -7.35 -4.78
N SER A 69 -10.18 -6.22 -4.27
CA SER A 69 -10.99 -5.15 -3.64
C SER A 69 -11.24 -3.95 -4.55
N ALA A 70 -10.65 -3.93 -5.75
CA ALA A 70 -10.65 -2.78 -6.64
C ALA A 70 -12.03 -2.20 -6.94
N ASP A 71 -12.99 -3.03 -7.34
CA ASP A 71 -14.35 -2.58 -7.65
C ASP A 71 -15.08 -2.06 -6.40
N ALA A 72 -14.83 -2.66 -5.24
CA ALA A 72 -15.39 -2.22 -3.97
C ALA A 72 -14.80 -0.86 -3.54
N VAL A 73 -13.50 -0.63 -3.76
CA VAL A 73 -12.85 0.68 -3.54
C VAL A 73 -13.50 1.76 -4.42
N VAL A 74 -13.65 1.51 -5.72
CA VAL A 74 -14.33 2.43 -6.65
C VAL A 74 -15.76 2.72 -6.19
N ALA A 75 -16.50 1.69 -5.80
CA ALA A 75 -17.87 1.85 -5.29
C ALA A 75 -17.92 2.65 -3.98
N ALA A 76 -16.94 2.47 -3.08
CA ALA A 76 -16.84 3.22 -1.84
C ALA A 76 -16.59 4.72 -2.10
N ILE A 77 -15.67 5.07 -3.01
CA ILE A 77 -15.42 6.46 -3.41
C ILE A 77 -16.70 7.09 -4.02
N LYS A 78 -17.37 6.38 -4.93
CA LYS A 78 -18.60 6.86 -5.59
C LYS A 78 -19.78 7.05 -4.63
N LYS A 79 -19.80 6.39 -3.48
CA LYS A 79 -20.81 6.65 -2.43
C LYS A 79 -20.57 7.98 -1.71
N VAL A 80 -19.34 8.45 -1.63
CA VAL A 80 -18.96 9.70 -0.96
C VAL A 80 -19.13 10.89 -1.91
N THR A 81 -18.79 10.71 -3.21
CA THR A 81 -18.78 11.82 -4.16
C THR A 81 -19.11 11.37 -5.59
N THR A 82 -19.69 12.27 -6.36
CA THR A 82 -19.88 12.12 -7.81
C THR A 82 -18.74 12.75 -8.63
N GLN A 83 -17.79 13.41 -7.98
CA GLN A 83 -16.63 14.02 -8.65
C GLN A 83 -15.75 12.94 -9.30
N PRO A 84 -15.18 13.22 -10.49
CA PRO A 84 -14.31 12.26 -11.16
C PRO A 84 -12.97 12.09 -10.42
N ILE A 85 -12.43 10.87 -10.40
CA ILE A 85 -11.08 10.60 -9.95
C ILE A 85 -10.13 11.22 -10.99
N ARG A 86 -9.24 12.11 -10.57
CA ARG A 86 -8.27 12.82 -11.42
C ARG A 86 -6.88 12.23 -11.35
N TYR A 87 -6.47 11.89 -10.13
CA TYR A 87 -5.16 11.32 -9.84
C TYR A 87 -5.27 10.11 -8.92
N LEU A 88 -4.41 9.15 -9.19
CA LEU A 88 -4.07 8.04 -8.32
C LEU A 88 -2.56 8.13 -8.05
N ILE A 89 -2.16 8.26 -6.78
CA ILE A 89 -0.77 8.32 -6.36
C ILE A 89 -0.43 7.00 -5.70
N ASN A 90 0.64 6.31 -6.13
CA ASN A 90 1.07 5.07 -5.49
C ASN A 90 2.21 5.33 -4.52
N THR A 91 2.09 4.78 -3.31
CA THR A 91 3.10 4.87 -2.25
C THR A 91 4.16 3.79 -2.36
N SER A 92 3.84 2.64 -2.95
CA SER A 92 4.76 1.52 -3.19
C SER A 92 4.38 0.76 -4.47
N ALA A 93 5.10 -0.32 -4.81
CA ALA A 93 4.75 -1.24 -5.91
C ALA A 93 4.09 -2.53 -5.41
N ASP A 94 3.76 -2.62 -4.13
CA ASP A 94 3.24 -3.86 -3.56
C ASP A 94 1.78 -4.12 -3.97
N PRO A 95 1.41 -5.39 -4.21
CA PRO A 95 0.13 -5.75 -4.82
C PRO A 95 -1.11 -5.29 -4.04
N ASP A 96 -0.99 -5.08 -2.74
CA ASP A 96 -2.06 -4.58 -1.87
C ASP A 96 -2.15 -3.05 -1.84
N HIS A 97 -1.23 -2.34 -2.51
CA HIS A 97 -1.26 -0.90 -2.76
C HIS A 97 -1.63 -0.56 -4.21
N VAL A 98 -1.13 -1.32 -5.20
CA VAL A 98 -1.31 -1.01 -6.63
C VAL A 98 -2.23 -1.97 -7.38
N GLY A 99 -2.70 -3.04 -6.72
CA GLY A 99 -3.50 -4.09 -7.38
C GLY A 99 -4.80 -3.58 -8.00
N GLY A 100 -5.40 -2.55 -7.43
CA GLY A 100 -6.61 -1.91 -7.92
C GLY A 100 -6.39 -0.81 -8.98
N ASN A 101 -5.15 -0.45 -9.33
CA ASN A 101 -4.83 0.68 -10.19
C ASN A 101 -5.64 0.73 -11.47
N ALA A 102 -5.71 -0.39 -12.21
CA ALA A 102 -6.41 -0.43 -13.50
C ALA A 102 -7.92 -0.08 -13.36
N ALA A 103 -8.58 -0.58 -12.32
CA ALA A 103 -10.00 -0.32 -12.09
C ALA A 103 -10.24 1.12 -11.62
N VAL A 104 -9.42 1.61 -10.67
CA VAL A 104 -9.50 2.97 -10.13
C VAL A 104 -9.22 4.00 -11.24
N ALA A 105 -8.16 3.81 -12.02
CA ALA A 105 -7.83 4.70 -13.13
C ALA A 105 -8.92 4.71 -14.19
N LYS A 106 -9.42 3.55 -14.60
CA LYS A 106 -10.53 3.42 -15.57
C LYS A 106 -11.83 4.09 -15.09
N ALA A 107 -12.08 4.09 -13.78
CA ALA A 107 -13.26 4.74 -13.20
C ALA A 107 -13.13 6.27 -13.12
N GLY A 108 -11.93 6.82 -13.35
CA GLY A 108 -11.62 8.23 -13.31
C GLY A 108 -11.59 8.89 -14.69
N GLN A 109 -11.09 10.12 -14.71
CA GLN A 109 -10.96 10.94 -15.91
C GLN A 109 -9.80 11.92 -15.76
N THR A 110 -8.86 11.93 -16.70
CA THR A 110 -7.74 12.89 -16.70
C THR A 110 -8.22 14.35 -16.81
N LEU A 111 -7.44 15.29 -16.28
CA LEU A 111 -7.70 16.74 -16.40
C LEU A 111 -7.62 17.23 -17.84
N PHE A 112 -6.86 16.56 -18.70
CA PHE A 112 -6.59 17.00 -20.08
C PHE A 112 -7.73 16.72 -21.06
N THR A 113 -8.85 16.10 -20.65
CA THR A 113 -9.97 15.78 -21.53
C THR A 113 -10.93 16.97 -21.80
N GLN A 114 -10.73 18.11 -21.14
CA GLN A 114 -11.66 19.26 -21.25
C GLN A 114 -11.28 20.30 -22.33
N GLY A 115 -10.20 20.12 -23.07
CA GLY A 115 -9.82 21.02 -24.17
C GLY A 115 -10.04 20.37 -25.54
N GLY A 116 -10.57 21.08 -26.50
CA GLY A 116 -11.01 20.62 -27.83
C GLY A 116 -9.99 19.90 -28.74
N GLY A 117 -8.89 19.40 -28.21
CA GLY A 117 -7.95 18.45 -28.84
C GLY A 117 -7.92 17.09 -28.15
N ALA A 118 -8.83 16.86 -27.23
CA ALA A 118 -8.82 15.75 -26.26
C ALA A 118 -9.07 14.35 -26.86
N GLY A 119 -9.69 14.23 -28.04
CA GLY A 119 -10.03 12.93 -28.62
C GLY A 119 -8.81 12.05 -28.86
N ILE A 120 -7.75 12.60 -29.43
CA ILE A 120 -6.55 11.83 -29.78
C ILE A 120 -5.69 11.56 -28.54
N ALA A 121 -5.57 12.53 -27.62
CA ALA A 121 -4.80 12.35 -26.38
C ALA A 121 -5.52 11.43 -25.39
N ALA A 122 -6.84 11.49 -25.28
CA ALA A 122 -7.64 10.61 -24.43
C ALA A 122 -7.61 9.16 -24.90
N ASP A 123 -7.63 8.91 -26.22
CA ASP A 123 -7.49 7.57 -26.79
C ASP A 123 -6.07 7.01 -26.61
N PHE A 124 -5.03 7.86 -26.69
CA PHE A 124 -3.64 7.44 -26.45
C PHE A 124 -3.30 7.21 -24.98
N LEU A 125 -3.90 8.00 -24.06
CA LEU A 125 -3.66 7.90 -22.61
C LEU A 125 -4.71 7.05 -21.88
N GLY A 126 -5.61 6.39 -22.61
CA GLY A 126 -6.64 5.51 -22.02
C GLY A 126 -7.78 6.24 -21.32
N GLY A 127 -7.90 7.57 -21.39
CA GLY A 127 -9.04 8.37 -20.93
C GLY A 127 -9.32 8.34 -19.42
N GLY A 128 -8.57 7.56 -18.61
CA GLY A 128 -8.74 7.38 -17.18
C GLY A 128 -8.02 8.44 -16.32
N ALA A 129 -8.04 8.27 -15.01
CA ALA A 129 -7.23 9.06 -14.08
C ALA A 129 -5.74 8.88 -14.35
N SER A 130 -4.95 9.94 -14.12
CA SER A 130 -3.49 9.84 -14.18
C SER A 130 -2.97 9.05 -12.98
N ILE A 131 -2.01 8.13 -13.20
CA ILE A 131 -1.35 7.37 -12.14
C ILE A 131 0.05 7.94 -11.96
N LEU A 132 0.32 8.51 -10.77
CA LEU A 132 1.61 9.10 -10.40
C LEU A 132 2.36 8.18 -9.44
N SER A 133 3.65 7.96 -9.68
CA SER A 133 4.53 7.26 -8.74
C SER A 133 5.99 7.66 -8.88
N VAL A 134 6.83 7.11 -8.01
CA VAL A 134 8.29 7.09 -8.23
C VAL A 134 8.62 6.17 -9.42
N GLU A 135 9.69 6.45 -10.15
CA GLU A 135 10.10 5.67 -11.33
C GLU A 135 10.33 4.18 -11.03
N GLN A 136 10.84 3.85 -9.83
CA GLN A 136 11.05 2.47 -9.38
C GLN A 136 9.76 1.65 -9.33
N VAL A 137 8.63 2.27 -9.01
CA VAL A 137 7.31 1.62 -9.03
C VAL A 137 6.95 1.19 -10.45
N LEU A 138 7.08 2.10 -11.43
CA LEU A 138 6.85 1.75 -12.84
C LEU A 138 7.76 0.61 -13.29
N SER A 139 9.05 0.67 -12.98
CA SER A 139 10.02 -0.35 -13.34
C SER A 139 9.64 -1.74 -12.81
N ARG A 140 9.12 -1.81 -11.57
CA ARG A 140 8.65 -3.06 -10.97
C ARG A 140 7.33 -3.53 -11.56
N MET A 141 6.40 -2.63 -11.82
CA MET A 141 5.10 -2.99 -12.37
C MET A 141 5.17 -3.44 -13.82
N SER A 142 6.07 -2.86 -14.62
CA SER A 142 6.30 -3.25 -16.01
C SER A 142 7.18 -4.49 -16.16
N GLY A 143 8.08 -4.72 -15.20
CA GLY A 143 9.06 -5.81 -15.25
C GLY A 143 10.18 -5.58 -16.29
N PRO A 144 11.16 -6.50 -16.37
CA PRO A 144 12.26 -6.42 -17.34
C PRO A 144 11.75 -6.58 -18.78
N SER A 145 12.39 -5.86 -19.70
CA SER A 145 12.09 -5.98 -21.14
C SER A 145 12.17 -7.43 -21.62
N GLY A 146 11.16 -7.86 -22.38
CA GLY A 146 11.09 -9.23 -22.92
C GLY A 146 10.56 -10.29 -21.95
N GLN A 147 10.19 -9.90 -20.73
CA GLN A 147 9.52 -10.77 -19.77
C GLN A 147 8.04 -10.39 -19.63
N PRO A 148 7.16 -11.33 -19.25
CA PRO A 148 5.79 -10.99 -18.88
C PRO A 148 5.77 -9.96 -17.75
N SER A 149 4.96 -8.92 -17.91
CA SER A 149 4.79 -7.88 -16.91
C SER A 149 4.06 -8.43 -15.67
N PRO A 150 4.53 -8.11 -14.44
CA PRO A 150 3.83 -8.48 -13.20
C PRO A 150 2.42 -7.90 -13.08
N PHE A 151 2.19 -6.72 -13.69
CA PHE A 151 0.89 -6.04 -13.67
C PHE A 151 0.41 -5.69 -15.08
N PRO A 152 -0.91 -5.64 -15.32
CA PRO A 152 -1.43 -5.24 -16.63
C PRO A 152 -1.06 -3.80 -16.96
N VAL A 153 -0.85 -3.49 -18.24
CA VAL A 153 -0.45 -2.16 -18.73
C VAL A 153 -1.36 -1.03 -18.22
N GLY A 154 -2.66 -1.29 -18.14
CA GLY A 154 -3.62 -0.29 -17.61
C GLY A 154 -3.48 0.02 -16.11
N ALA A 155 -2.64 -0.72 -15.38
CA ALA A 155 -2.31 -0.45 -13.97
C ALA A 155 -1.00 0.35 -13.81
N TRP A 156 -0.22 0.52 -14.88
CA TRP A 156 1.09 1.17 -14.78
C TRP A 156 0.96 2.67 -14.54
N PRO A 157 1.92 3.26 -13.80
CA PRO A 157 2.02 4.70 -13.69
C PRO A 157 2.12 5.38 -15.06
N THR A 158 1.28 6.40 -15.28
CA THR A 158 1.27 7.24 -16.49
C THR A 158 2.16 8.47 -16.33
N GLU A 159 2.50 8.81 -15.09
CA GLU A 159 3.42 9.88 -14.73
C GLU A 159 4.39 9.37 -13.66
N THR A 160 5.70 9.58 -13.85
CA THR A 160 6.72 9.23 -12.87
C THR A 160 7.62 10.40 -12.53
N PHE A 161 8.28 10.31 -11.38
CA PHE A 161 9.31 11.25 -10.97
C PHE A 161 10.48 10.52 -10.28
N ASN A 162 11.68 11.13 -10.32
CA ASN A 162 12.90 10.59 -9.71
C ASN A 162 13.59 11.59 -8.77
N GLN A 163 12.99 12.78 -8.59
CA GLN A 163 13.47 13.76 -7.63
C GLN A 163 13.11 13.34 -6.20
N PRO A 164 13.79 13.88 -5.17
CA PRO A 164 13.45 13.60 -3.77
C PRO A 164 12.02 14.00 -3.40
N ARG A 165 11.39 14.90 -4.19
CA ARG A 165 10.05 15.42 -3.94
C ARG A 165 9.37 15.89 -5.22
N LYS A 166 8.09 15.56 -5.36
CA LYS A 166 7.17 16.09 -6.38
C LYS A 166 6.12 16.96 -5.71
N TYR A 167 5.77 18.07 -6.36
CA TYR A 167 4.68 18.96 -5.95
C TYR A 167 3.51 18.84 -6.91
N MET A 168 2.30 18.84 -6.34
CA MET A 168 1.05 18.95 -7.08
C MET A 168 0.16 19.99 -6.42
N TYR A 169 -0.77 20.56 -7.17
CA TYR A 169 -1.78 21.46 -6.64
C TYR A 169 -3.13 21.11 -7.27
N LEU A 170 -4.10 20.72 -6.44
CA LEU A 170 -5.46 20.36 -6.85
C LEU A 170 -6.42 20.65 -5.70
N ASN A 171 -7.67 21.02 -5.99
CA ASN A 171 -8.69 21.30 -4.99
C ASN A 171 -8.33 22.42 -4.00
N GLY A 172 -7.50 23.39 -4.40
CA GLY A 172 -6.96 24.39 -3.47
C GLY A 172 -5.99 23.79 -2.43
N GLU A 173 -5.43 22.61 -2.70
CA GLU A 173 -4.58 21.82 -1.84
C GLU A 173 -3.18 21.70 -2.45
N GLY A 174 -2.16 22.02 -1.66
CA GLY A 174 -0.78 21.68 -1.99
C GLY A 174 -0.50 20.24 -1.56
N ILE A 175 -0.15 19.38 -2.52
CA ILE A 175 0.17 17.97 -2.29
C ILE A 175 1.66 17.78 -2.53
N GLU A 176 2.36 17.25 -1.52
CA GLU A 176 3.79 16.93 -1.61
C GLU A 176 3.98 15.41 -1.58
N VAL A 177 4.68 14.87 -2.57
CA VAL A 177 5.03 13.46 -2.63
C VAL A 177 6.53 13.33 -2.40
N PHE A 178 6.94 12.74 -1.28
CA PHE A 178 8.33 12.56 -0.88
C PHE A 178 8.80 11.15 -1.21
N HIS A 179 9.79 11.02 -2.08
CA HIS A 179 10.46 9.75 -2.35
C HIS A 179 11.28 9.28 -1.14
N GLN A 180 11.13 8.02 -0.75
CA GLN A 180 11.89 7.36 0.30
C GLN A 180 12.75 6.24 -0.33
N PRO A 181 14.01 6.52 -0.73
CA PRO A 181 14.74 5.68 -1.67
C PRO A 181 15.31 4.39 -1.09
N ALA A 182 15.05 4.07 0.16
CA ALA A 182 15.61 2.87 0.80
C ALA A 182 14.87 2.49 2.09
N ALA A 183 13.57 2.75 2.22
CA ALA A 183 12.78 2.43 3.40
C ALA A 183 12.32 0.95 3.38
N HIS A 184 11.03 0.68 3.18
CA HIS A 184 10.52 -0.65 2.91
C HIS A 184 11.15 -1.21 1.60
N THR A 185 11.16 -0.39 0.54
CA THR A 185 11.83 -0.62 -0.74
C THR A 185 12.60 0.63 -1.20
N ASP A 186 13.11 0.66 -2.43
CA ASP A 186 13.68 1.87 -3.06
C ASP A 186 12.61 2.74 -3.77
N GLY A 187 11.36 2.27 -3.83
CA GLY A 187 10.26 2.92 -4.55
C GLY A 187 9.17 3.50 -3.65
N ASP A 188 9.42 3.64 -2.34
CA ASP A 188 8.41 4.13 -1.41
C ASP A 188 8.21 5.64 -1.51
N ALA A 189 6.98 6.08 -1.27
CA ALA A 189 6.62 7.48 -1.22
C ALA A 189 5.71 7.80 -0.03
N ILE A 190 5.91 8.98 0.56
CA ILE A 190 5.03 9.58 1.56
C ILE A 190 4.28 10.72 0.87
N VAL A 191 2.95 10.80 1.08
CA VAL A 191 2.11 11.84 0.46
C VAL A 191 1.55 12.76 1.54
N PHE A 192 1.84 14.06 1.46
CA PHE A 192 1.38 15.06 2.40
C PHE A 192 0.39 16.03 1.76
N PHE A 193 -0.82 16.08 2.28
CA PHE A 193 -1.88 17.02 1.95
C PHE A 193 -1.82 18.18 2.94
N ARG A 194 -1.25 19.31 2.51
CA ARG A 194 -0.84 20.41 3.39
C ARG A 194 -2.00 21.13 4.06
N ARG A 195 -3.09 21.37 3.32
CA ARG A 195 -4.26 22.08 3.84
C ARG A 195 -5.16 21.17 4.66
N SER A 196 -5.35 19.94 4.20
CA SER A 196 -6.08 18.90 4.95
C SER A 196 -5.32 18.46 6.19
N ASP A 197 -4.03 18.73 6.26
CA ASP A 197 -3.11 18.31 7.32
C ASP A 197 -3.16 16.79 7.57
N VAL A 198 -3.01 16.04 6.48
CA VAL A 198 -2.99 14.58 6.48
C VAL A 198 -1.77 14.07 5.73
N VAL A 199 -1.06 13.12 6.35
CA VAL A 199 0.05 12.39 5.72
C VAL A 199 -0.38 10.96 5.46
N VAL A 200 -0.17 10.47 4.23
CA VAL A 200 -0.30 9.05 3.88
C VAL A 200 1.10 8.46 3.79
N ALA A 201 1.38 7.51 4.66
CA ALA A 201 2.73 7.00 4.88
C ALA A 201 3.08 5.79 4.01
N GLY A 202 2.09 5.08 3.43
CA GLY A 202 2.32 3.79 2.79
C GLY A 202 3.01 2.80 3.75
N ASP A 203 3.76 1.87 3.21
CA ASP A 203 4.44 0.81 3.97
C ASP A 203 5.66 1.27 4.78
N VAL A 204 6.00 2.56 4.72
CA VAL A 204 6.95 3.18 5.66
C VAL A 204 6.44 3.10 7.10
N PHE A 205 5.12 3.05 7.31
CA PHE A 205 4.53 2.96 8.62
C PHE A 205 3.36 1.96 8.66
N ASP A 206 3.50 0.94 9.49
CA ASP A 206 2.50 -0.12 9.71
C ASP A 206 2.23 -0.30 11.20
N THR A 207 0.99 -0.16 11.63
CA THR A 207 0.63 -0.28 13.05
C THR A 207 0.36 -1.72 13.49
N THR A 208 0.39 -2.68 12.56
CA THR A 208 -0.02 -4.07 12.78
C THR A 208 1.15 -5.02 12.98
N ARG A 209 2.36 -4.65 12.52
CA ARG A 209 3.55 -5.51 12.52
C ARG A 209 4.85 -4.69 12.59
N PHE A 210 5.98 -5.38 12.77
CA PHE A 210 7.29 -4.79 12.52
C PHE A 210 7.44 -4.37 11.07
N PRO A 211 8.23 -3.30 10.77
CA PRO A 211 8.38 -2.86 9.39
C PRO A 211 8.92 -3.98 8.51
N VAL A 212 8.31 -4.14 7.37
CA VAL A 212 8.83 -5.02 6.31
C VAL A 212 9.98 -4.27 5.62
N ILE A 213 11.15 -4.88 5.54
CA ILE A 213 12.32 -4.31 4.87
C ILE A 213 12.74 -5.27 3.76
N ASP A 214 12.34 -4.96 2.54
CA ASP A 214 12.68 -5.78 1.36
C ASP A 214 14.05 -5.38 0.82
N ILE A 215 15.09 -6.03 1.35
CA ILE A 215 16.48 -5.78 0.94
C ILE A 215 16.69 -6.05 -0.55
N ALA A 216 16.02 -7.07 -1.10
CA ALA A 216 16.13 -7.42 -2.52
C ALA A 216 15.58 -6.30 -3.42
N LYS A 217 14.65 -5.50 -2.90
CA LYS A 217 14.10 -4.33 -3.57
C LYS A 217 14.70 -3.01 -3.06
N GLY A 218 15.86 -3.04 -2.43
CA GLY A 218 16.61 -1.84 -2.02
C GLY A 218 16.20 -1.26 -0.66
N GLY A 219 15.33 -1.91 0.10
CA GLY A 219 14.97 -1.53 1.46
C GLY A 219 16.13 -1.69 2.44
N SER A 220 16.15 -0.89 3.51
CA SER A 220 17.16 -0.96 4.55
C SER A 220 16.67 -0.38 5.88
N ILE A 221 17.18 -0.93 6.99
CA ILE A 221 16.85 -0.40 8.33
C ILE A 221 17.21 1.08 8.50
N ARG A 222 18.25 1.55 7.83
CA ARG A 222 18.62 2.97 7.88
C ARG A 222 17.64 3.84 7.13
N GLY A 223 17.26 3.42 5.94
CA GLY A 223 16.29 4.15 5.13
C GLY A 223 14.93 4.16 5.80
N GLU A 224 14.53 3.04 6.39
CA GLU A 224 13.29 2.92 7.16
C GLU A 224 13.23 3.92 8.32
N ILE A 225 14.29 3.97 9.15
CA ILE A 225 14.37 4.95 10.26
C ILE A 225 14.39 6.39 9.74
N ALA A 226 15.07 6.65 8.61
CA ALA A 226 15.09 7.98 8.01
C ALA A 226 13.71 8.39 7.47
N ALA A 227 12.95 7.46 6.89
CA ALA A 227 11.60 7.69 6.41
C ALA A 227 10.60 7.91 7.57
N LEU A 228 10.70 7.13 8.65
CA LEU A 228 9.94 7.37 9.88
C LEU A 228 10.29 8.73 10.51
N GLN A 229 11.57 9.11 10.51
CA GLN A 229 11.99 10.46 10.94
C GLN A 229 11.38 11.54 10.05
N LYS A 230 11.30 11.33 8.73
CA LYS A 230 10.64 12.26 7.81
C LYS A 230 9.17 12.44 8.12
N LEU A 231 8.45 11.39 8.51
CA LEU A 231 7.07 11.48 8.99
C LEU A 231 6.96 12.35 10.25
N VAL A 232 7.83 12.10 11.23
CA VAL A 232 7.88 12.90 12.48
C VAL A 232 8.16 14.37 12.20
N ASP A 233 9.11 14.68 11.31
CA ASP A 233 9.48 16.07 10.97
C ASP A 233 8.40 16.78 10.13
N THR A 234 7.55 16.03 9.45
CA THR A 234 6.48 16.59 8.61
C THR A 234 5.22 16.84 9.43
N ALA A 235 4.93 15.98 10.41
CA ALA A 235 3.70 16.04 11.18
C ALA A 235 3.77 17.05 12.32
N ILE A 236 2.70 17.78 12.52
CA ILE A 236 2.49 18.67 13.67
C ILE A 236 1.94 17.81 14.82
N PRO A 237 2.57 17.83 16.01
CA PRO A 237 2.09 17.05 17.14
C PRO A 237 0.71 17.51 17.62
N SER A 238 -0.13 16.59 18.04
CA SER A 238 -1.36 16.87 18.76
C SER A 238 -1.02 17.28 20.19
N VAL A 239 -1.20 18.57 20.53
CA VAL A 239 -0.93 19.10 21.88
C VAL A 239 -2.21 19.73 22.44
N PRO A 240 -3.11 18.94 23.06
CA PRO A 240 -4.43 19.40 23.48
C PRO A 240 -4.43 20.60 24.44
N ILE A 241 -3.32 20.81 25.19
CA ILE A 241 -3.19 21.90 26.15
C ILE A 241 -2.79 23.23 25.46
N VAL A 242 -2.11 23.15 24.30
CA VAL A 242 -1.53 24.31 23.62
C VAL A 242 -2.34 24.72 22.40
N SER A 243 -2.95 23.77 21.71
CA SER A 243 -3.74 24.00 20.50
C SER A 243 -5.12 23.38 20.64
N ARG A 244 -6.16 24.07 20.16
CA ARG A 244 -7.50 23.50 20.00
C ARG A 244 -7.63 22.73 18.68
N GLU A 245 -6.64 22.87 17.79
CA GLU A 245 -6.57 22.14 16.54
C GLU A 245 -5.92 20.78 16.80
N GLU A 246 -6.52 19.75 16.24
CA GLU A 246 -5.91 18.43 16.22
C GLU A 246 -4.63 18.51 15.38
N GLY A 247 -3.57 17.81 15.78
CA GLY A 247 -2.33 17.72 15.02
C GLY A 247 -2.51 16.98 13.68
N THR A 248 -1.43 16.85 12.93
CA THR A 248 -1.41 16.14 11.64
C THR A 248 -1.87 14.69 11.83
N LEU A 249 -2.86 14.27 11.05
CA LEU A 249 -3.31 12.87 11.02
C LEU A 249 -2.48 12.07 10.02
N ILE A 250 -2.13 10.84 10.40
CA ILE A 250 -1.25 9.97 9.62
C ILE A 250 -1.99 8.68 9.29
N VAL A 251 -2.12 8.41 7.98
CA VAL A 251 -2.67 7.16 7.47
C VAL A 251 -1.50 6.22 7.19
N PRO A 252 -1.33 5.12 7.96
CA PRO A 252 -0.33 4.11 7.69
C PRO A 252 -0.69 3.27 6.47
N GLY A 253 0.25 2.49 5.93
CA GLY A 253 -0.03 1.49 4.89
C GLY A 253 -1.03 0.44 5.39
N HIS A 254 -0.91 0.04 6.65
CA HIS A 254 -1.81 -0.92 7.30
C HIS A 254 -2.17 -0.50 8.72
N GLY A 255 -3.42 -0.78 9.10
CA GLY A 255 -3.94 -0.57 10.45
C GLY A 255 -4.72 0.72 10.62
N ARG A 256 -4.69 1.28 11.83
CA ARG A 256 -5.54 2.39 12.23
C ARG A 256 -4.97 3.77 11.86
N LEU A 257 -5.85 4.75 11.82
CA LEU A 257 -5.44 6.17 11.78
C LEU A 257 -4.59 6.53 13.01
N CYS A 258 -3.54 7.34 12.78
CA CYS A 258 -2.50 7.66 13.74
C CYS A 258 -2.21 9.16 13.79
N ASP A 259 -1.39 9.55 14.76
CA ASP A 259 -0.80 10.88 14.89
C ASP A 259 0.74 10.82 14.93
N GLN A 260 1.39 11.97 15.15
CA GLN A 260 2.85 12.04 15.23
C GLN A 260 3.42 11.16 16.35
N LEU A 261 2.76 11.09 17.51
CA LEU A 261 3.26 10.33 18.66
C LEU A 261 3.33 8.83 18.36
N ASP A 262 2.34 8.30 17.66
CA ASP A 262 2.35 6.90 17.20
C ASP A 262 3.59 6.59 16.35
N VAL A 263 3.96 7.51 15.45
CA VAL A 263 5.16 7.36 14.61
C VAL A 263 6.44 7.50 15.44
N VAL A 264 6.49 8.42 16.40
CA VAL A 264 7.63 8.56 17.32
C VAL A 264 7.86 7.25 18.09
N GLU A 265 6.81 6.69 18.69
CA GLU A 265 6.90 5.41 19.42
C GLU A 265 7.39 4.27 18.50
N TYR A 266 6.86 4.20 17.29
CA TYR A 266 7.25 3.17 16.32
C TYR A 266 8.70 3.32 15.86
N ARG A 267 9.14 4.53 15.49
CA ARG A 267 10.53 4.86 15.13
C ARG A 267 11.50 4.51 16.26
N ASP A 268 11.15 4.86 17.49
CA ASP A 268 12.00 4.61 18.66
C ASP A 268 12.12 3.10 18.93
N MET A 269 11.01 2.36 18.81
CA MET A 269 11.03 0.89 18.85
C MET A 269 11.99 0.31 17.81
N VAL A 270 11.84 0.70 16.55
CA VAL A 270 12.69 0.23 15.44
C VAL A 270 14.17 0.57 15.69
N THR A 271 14.44 1.77 16.19
CA THR A 271 15.79 2.24 16.55
C THR A 271 16.39 1.39 17.66
N ILE A 272 15.64 1.14 18.73
CA ILE A 272 16.09 0.33 19.87
C ILE A 272 16.41 -1.11 19.43
N ILE A 273 15.56 -1.72 18.62
CA ILE A 273 15.81 -3.09 18.14
C ILE A 273 17.04 -3.14 17.24
N ARG A 274 17.19 -2.19 16.31
CA ARG A 274 18.38 -2.05 15.48
C ARG A 274 19.65 -1.94 16.33
N ASP A 275 19.64 -1.10 17.35
CA ASP A 275 20.83 -0.85 18.18
C ASP A 275 21.21 -2.09 19.00
N ARG A 276 20.21 -2.80 19.56
CA ARG A 276 20.44 -4.10 20.22
C ARG A 276 21.09 -5.13 19.28
N ILE A 277 20.58 -5.24 18.06
CA ILE A 277 21.15 -6.16 17.05
C ILE A 277 22.58 -5.77 16.72
N ARG A 278 22.85 -4.47 16.50
CA ARG A 278 24.19 -3.96 16.21
C ARG A 278 25.17 -4.22 17.36
N ASP A 279 24.74 -4.12 18.59
CA ASP A 279 25.59 -4.41 19.75
C ASP A 279 25.91 -5.91 19.87
N LEU A 280 24.95 -6.80 19.57
CA LEU A 280 25.19 -8.24 19.48
C LEU A 280 26.15 -8.58 18.33
N MET A 281 26.01 -7.91 17.17
CA MET A 281 26.94 -8.06 16.05
C MET A 281 28.37 -7.62 16.42
N LYS A 282 28.54 -6.50 17.15
CA LYS A 282 29.86 -6.05 17.65
C LYS A 282 30.50 -7.06 18.61
N GLN A 283 29.68 -7.81 19.34
CA GLN A 283 30.15 -8.90 20.22
C GLN A 283 30.53 -10.18 19.43
N GLY A 284 30.35 -10.17 18.09
CA GLY A 284 30.71 -11.29 17.22
C GLY A 284 29.63 -12.38 17.10
N LEU A 285 28.40 -12.14 17.56
CA LEU A 285 27.32 -13.12 17.44
C LEU A 285 26.90 -13.30 15.98
N THR A 286 26.66 -14.55 15.60
CA THR A 286 26.09 -14.90 14.30
C THR A 286 24.60 -14.55 14.24
N LEU A 287 24.02 -14.48 13.03
CA LEU A 287 22.60 -14.24 12.84
C LEU A 287 21.72 -15.18 13.67
N GLU A 288 22.04 -16.49 13.68
CA GLU A 288 21.24 -17.46 14.42
C GLU A 288 21.34 -17.25 15.95
N GLN A 289 22.51 -16.88 16.46
CA GLN A 289 22.67 -16.53 17.86
C GLN A 289 21.88 -15.26 18.23
N ILE A 290 21.83 -14.27 17.33
CA ILE A 290 21.04 -13.04 17.50
C ILE A 290 19.55 -13.34 17.50
N LYS A 291 19.06 -14.21 16.60
CA LYS A 291 17.65 -14.66 16.61
C LYS A 291 17.29 -15.32 17.93
N VAL A 292 18.17 -16.20 18.46
CA VAL A 292 17.98 -16.85 19.77
C VAL A 292 17.97 -15.84 20.92
N ALA A 293 18.81 -14.80 20.87
CA ALA A 293 18.87 -13.72 21.85
C ALA A 293 17.59 -12.85 21.86
N SER A 294 16.75 -12.97 20.84
CA SER A 294 15.43 -12.33 20.74
C SER A 294 15.43 -10.82 21.04
N PRO A 295 16.19 -9.98 20.29
CA PRO A 295 16.36 -8.55 20.56
C PRO A 295 15.06 -7.74 20.47
N ALA A 296 14.06 -8.25 19.74
CA ALA A 296 12.75 -7.64 19.57
C ALA A 296 11.70 -8.07 20.61
N ARG A 297 12.04 -8.99 21.55
CA ARG A 297 11.08 -9.63 22.48
C ARG A 297 10.16 -8.66 23.21
N GLY A 298 10.65 -7.49 23.62
CA GLY A 298 9.86 -6.50 24.36
C GLY A 298 8.69 -5.92 23.55
N TYR A 299 8.74 -6.00 22.23
CA TYR A 299 7.75 -5.45 21.31
C TYR A 299 6.97 -6.53 20.54
N ALA A 300 7.42 -7.80 20.61
CA ALA A 300 6.89 -8.90 19.82
C ALA A 300 5.39 -9.16 20.08
N ARG A 301 4.89 -8.89 21.30
CA ARG A 301 3.47 -9.05 21.60
C ARG A 301 2.57 -8.12 20.77
N ARG A 302 3.05 -6.93 20.41
CA ARG A 302 2.27 -5.93 19.67
C ARG A 302 2.50 -6.02 18.16
N TYR A 303 3.75 -6.25 17.74
CA TYR A 303 4.16 -6.14 16.35
C TYR A 303 4.75 -7.43 15.77
N GLY A 304 5.02 -8.42 16.60
CA GLY A 304 5.69 -9.65 16.18
C GLY A 304 4.73 -10.72 15.70
N SER A 305 5.26 -11.61 14.87
CA SER A 305 4.62 -12.86 14.46
C SER A 305 5.66 -13.96 14.34
N ASP A 306 5.27 -15.20 14.68
CA ASP A 306 6.10 -16.38 14.47
C ASP A 306 5.70 -17.11 13.16
N THR A 307 4.65 -16.63 12.48
CA THR A 307 4.08 -17.27 11.28
C THR A 307 3.70 -16.21 10.23
N GLY A 308 3.43 -16.66 9.00
CA GLY A 308 3.02 -15.78 7.90
C GLY A 308 4.17 -15.39 6.99
N SER A 309 3.94 -14.41 6.14
CA SER A 309 4.88 -13.94 5.13
C SER A 309 6.01 -13.05 5.67
N TRP A 310 5.84 -12.52 6.90
CA TRP A 310 6.82 -11.69 7.58
C TRP A 310 6.80 -11.97 9.08
N THR A 311 7.87 -12.58 9.58
CA THR A 311 8.00 -12.97 10.98
C THR A 311 8.92 -12.02 11.75
N THR A 312 8.90 -12.12 13.08
CA THR A 312 9.87 -11.42 13.95
C THR A 312 11.31 -11.74 13.57
N ASN A 313 11.58 -13.00 13.18
CA ASN A 313 12.91 -13.43 12.75
C ASN A 313 13.31 -12.85 11.40
N ASP A 314 12.37 -12.67 10.46
CA ASP A 314 12.64 -12.01 9.19
C ASP A 314 13.01 -10.54 9.40
N PHE A 315 12.33 -9.84 10.30
CA PHE A 315 12.68 -8.47 10.68
C PHE A 315 14.08 -8.38 11.31
N VAL A 316 14.40 -9.28 12.24
CA VAL A 316 15.77 -9.35 12.84
C VAL A 316 16.81 -9.61 11.77
N GLU A 317 16.57 -10.53 10.85
CA GLU A 317 17.45 -10.86 9.74
C GLU A 317 17.65 -9.67 8.79
N ALA A 318 16.57 -8.97 8.43
CA ALA A 318 16.65 -7.78 7.57
C ALA A 318 17.53 -6.68 8.20
N ILE A 319 17.39 -6.45 9.51
CA ILE A 319 18.27 -5.52 10.23
C ILE A 319 19.74 -5.99 10.20
N TYR A 320 19.98 -7.27 10.49
CA TYR A 320 21.33 -7.84 10.47
C TYR A 320 22.00 -7.67 9.11
N ARG A 321 21.32 -8.08 8.03
CA ARG A 321 21.83 -8.03 6.65
C ARG A 321 22.10 -6.59 6.21
N SER A 322 21.13 -5.68 6.34
CA SER A 322 21.26 -4.28 5.92
C SER A 322 22.29 -3.49 6.77
N SER A 323 22.64 -4.01 7.96
CA SER A 323 23.71 -3.44 8.79
C SER A 323 25.10 -3.97 8.40
N SER A 324 25.19 -5.20 7.85
CA SER A 324 26.45 -5.85 7.47
C SER A 324 27.02 -5.33 6.14
N GLU A 325 26.15 -4.99 5.18
CA GLU A 325 26.56 -4.52 3.85
C GLU A 325 27.41 -3.24 3.90
N ARG A 326 27.24 -2.41 4.92
CA ARG A 326 28.02 -1.20 5.14
C ARG A 326 29.45 -1.45 5.60
N ASN A 327 29.67 -2.51 6.39
CA ASN A 327 31.02 -2.86 6.87
C ASN A 327 31.94 -3.34 5.72
N ILE A 328 31.37 -3.77 4.60
CA ILE A 328 32.10 -4.18 3.40
C ILE A 328 32.47 -2.94 2.56
N GLY A 329 31.58 -1.97 2.42
CA GLY A 329 31.82 -0.74 1.65
C GLY A 329 32.75 0.27 2.34
N GLU A 330 32.83 0.31 3.68
CA GLU A 330 33.75 1.17 4.44
C GLU A 330 35.15 0.57 4.55
N LYS A 331 35.34 -0.76 4.45
CA LYS A 331 36.65 -1.42 4.41
C LYS A 331 37.31 -1.41 3.03
N ALA A 332 36.58 -1.02 1.98
CA ALA A 332 37.05 -0.95 0.60
C ALA A 332 37.46 0.48 0.16
N LYS A 333 37.41 1.46 1.04
CA LYS A 333 37.96 2.82 0.88
C LYS A 333 39.14 3.03 1.82
#